data_543e6c1a8a7b858b35a9f2455666ba81
#
_entry.id   543e6c1a8a7b858b35a9f2455666ba81
#
_cell.length_a   1.000
_cell.length_b   1.000
_cell.length_c   1.000
_cell.angle_alpha   90.00
_cell.angle_beta   90.00
_cell.angle_gamma   90.00
#
_symmetry.space_group_name_H-M   'P 1'
#
loop_
_entity.id
_entity.type
_entity.pdbx_description
1 polymer ?
#
loop_
_entity_poly.entity_id
_entity_poly.type
_entity_poly.pdbx_seq_one_letter_code
_entity_poly.pdbx_strand_id
1 'polypeptide(L)'
;MRTAVLDASAIVAVLLDPKGSPGVVELIEDEDADLLVPHSCDLEVTSVLRRLERSGVLGLDRARAALSVYVDLPLSRLPHTVLLGRAFGLRDHFTVYDAACIALTEAMGATLYTANHRLACAVWAHTSVDIVEV
;
A
#
# COMPACT_ATOMS: atom_id res chain seq x y z
N MET A 1 -0.73 -16.24 -12.28
CA MET A 1 -0.06 -15.53 -11.17
C MET A 1 -0.64 -14.13 -11.08
N ARG A 2 -1.06 -13.73 -9.89
CA ARG A 2 -1.54 -12.35 -9.65
C ARG A 2 -0.39 -11.51 -9.13
N THR A 3 -0.23 -10.31 -9.69
CA THR A 3 0.74 -9.33 -9.22
C THR A 3 -0.02 -8.12 -8.69
N ALA A 4 0.15 -7.84 -7.42
CA ALA A 4 -0.56 -6.78 -6.72
C ALA A 4 0.42 -5.84 -6.04
N VAL A 5 0.16 -4.54 -6.16
CA VAL A 5 0.84 -3.52 -5.36
C VAL A 5 -0.13 -3.09 -4.26
N LEU A 6 0.33 -3.10 -3.02
CA LEU A 6 -0.46 -2.65 -1.88
C LEU A 6 0.08 -1.30 -1.42
N ASP A 7 -0.78 -0.30 -1.31
CA ASP A 7 -0.36 0.94 -0.68
C ASP A 7 -0.42 0.84 0.86
N ALA A 8 0.14 1.81 1.55
CA ALA A 8 0.18 1.79 3.01
C ALA A 8 -1.22 1.74 3.64
N SER A 9 -2.22 2.38 3.01
CA SER A 9 -3.59 2.39 3.53
C SER A 9 -4.23 1.00 3.50
N ALA A 10 -4.05 0.25 2.41
CA ALA A 10 -4.55 -1.11 2.30
C ALA A 10 -3.88 -2.04 3.32
N ILE A 11 -2.59 -1.87 3.52
CA ILE A 11 -1.83 -2.65 4.49
C ILE A 11 -2.30 -2.36 5.92
N VAL A 12 -2.38 -1.09 6.30
CA VAL A 12 -2.84 -0.71 7.64
C VAL A 12 -4.26 -1.19 7.88
N ALA A 13 -5.14 -1.08 6.88
CA ALA A 13 -6.51 -1.56 6.99
C ALA A 13 -6.55 -3.06 7.32
N VAL A 14 -5.79 -3.89 6.62
CA VAL A 14 -5.77 -5.35 6.87
C VAL A 14 -5.10 -5.69 8.19
N LEU A 15 -4.07 -4.95 8.60
CA LEU A 15 -3.41 -5.18 9.88
C LEU A 15 -4.33 -4.90 11.07
N LEU A 16 -5.15 -3.86 10.99
CA LEU A 16 -6.00 -3.42 12.08
C LEU A 16 -7.41 -4.04 12.06
N ASP A 17 -7.91 -4.38 10.88
CA ASP A 17 -9.24 -4.98 10.69
C ASP A 17 -9.21 -5.95 9.49
N PRO A 18 -8.65 -7.16 9.68
CA PRO A 18 -8.59 -8.14 8.59
C PRO A 18 -9.97 -8.54 8.08
N LYS A 19 -10.98 -8.56 8.93
CA LYS A 19 -12.35 -8.91 8.53
C LYS A 19 -12.98 -7.87 7.62
N GLY A 20 -12.57 -6.62 7.74
CA GLY A 20 -13.00 -5.52 6.88
C GLY A 20 -12.29 -5.45 5.53
N SER A 21 -11.25 -6.27 5.33
CA SER A 21 -10.42 -6.27 4.12
C SER A 21 -10.25 -7.70 3.56
N PRO A 22 -11.34 -8.42 3.26
CA PRO A 22 -11.25 -9.84 2.86
C PRO A 22 -10.48 -10.04 1.55
N GLY A 23 -10.55 -9.10 0.63
CA GLY A 23 -9.81 -9.19 -0.63
C GLY A 23 -8.30 -9.13 -0.44
N VAL A 24 -7.82 -8.33 0.50
CA VAL A 24 -6.39 -8.25 0.83
C VAL A 24 -5.94 -9.49 1.59
N VAL A 25 -6.76 -9.97 2.52
CA VAL A 25 -6.47 -11.23 3.24
C VAL A 25 -6.31 -12.38 2.24
N GLU A 26 -7.21 -12.49 1.28
CA GLU A 26 -7.14 -13.52 0.23
C GLU A 26 -5.83 -13.43 -0.55
N LEU A 27 -5.40 -12.23 -0.90
CA LEU A 27 -4.11 -12.03 -1.59
C LEU A 27 -2.93 -12.48 -0.74
N ILE A 28 -2.93 -12.14 0.55
CA ILE A 28 -1.85 -12.51 1.47
C ILE A 28 -1.75 -14.03 1.64
N GLU A 29 -2.88 -14.71 1.62
CA GLU A 29 -2.96 -16.18 1.77
C GLU A 29 -2.70 -16.93 0.46
N ASP A 30 -2.70 -16.25 -0.67
CA ASP A 30 -2.49 -16.86 -1.98
C ASP A 30 -0.99 -16.99 -2.27
N GLU A 31 -0.50 -18.23 -2.23
CA GLU A 31 0.91 -18.54 -2.49
C GLU A 31 1.34 -18.20 -3.92
N ASP A 32 0.39 -18.10 -4.85
CA ASP A 32 0.67 -17.77 -6.25
C ASP A 32 0.59 -16.26 -6.53
N ALA A 33 0.27 -15.44 -5.52
CA ALA A 33 0.25 -14.00 -5.68
C ALA A 33 1.61 -13.38 -5.33
N ASP A 34 2.04 -12.45 -6.19
CA ASP A 34 3.19 -11.58 -5.90
C ASP A 34 2.67 -10.27 -5.30
N LEU A 35 3.03 -10.01 -4.06
CA LEU A 35 2.66 -8.79 -3.35
C LEU A 35 3.86 -7.86 -3.32
N LEU A 36 3.72 -6.71 -3.96
CA LEU A 36 4.82 -5.78 -4.17
C LEU A 36 4.57 -4.47 -3.43
N VAL A 37 5.62 -3.92 -2.87
CA VAL A 37 5.62 -2.57 -2.29
C VAL A 37 6.92 -1.86 -2.62
N PRO A 38 6.91 -0.52 -2.78
CA PRO A 38 8.17 0.21 -2.79
C PRO A 38 8.80 0.16 -1.39
N HIS A 39 10.11 0.27 -1.29
CA HIS A 39 10.81 0.31 0.01
C HIS A 39 10.23 1.37 0.94
N SER A 40 9.79 2.52 0.40
CA SER A 40 9.18 3.60 1.18
C SER A 40 7.93 3.18 1.96
N CYS A 41 7.26 2.11 1.55
CA CYS A 41 6.06 1.62 2.21
C CYS A 41 6.31 1.27 3.69
N ASP A 42 7.49 0.74 4.01
CA ASP A 42 7.86 0.43 5.40
C ASP A 42 7.75 1.66 6.30
N LEU A 43 8.25 2.80 5.82
CA LEU A 43 8.20 4.04 6.58
C LEU A 43 6.80 4.63 6.61
N GLU A 44 6.05 4.51 5.52
CA GLU A 44 4.68 5.01 5.48
C GLU A 44 3.78 4.25 6.45
N VAL A 45 3.84 2.92 6.46
CA VAL A 45 3.06 2.08 7.40
C VAL A 45 3.42 2.43 8.84
N THR A 46 4.71 2.52 9.14
CA THR A 46 5.20 2.89 10.48
C THR A 46 4.70 4.28 10.88
N SER A 47 4.71 5.23 9.94
CA SER A 47 4.23 6.59 10.17
C SER A 47 2.73 6.64 10.48
N VAL A 48 1.92 5.86 9.76
CA VAL A 48 0.47 5.78 10.02
C VAL A 48 0.20 5.19 11.39
N LEU A 49 0.87 4.09 11.75
CA LEU A 49 0.73 3.47 13.07
C LEU A 49 1.12 4.45 14.19
N ARG A 50 2.21 5.18 13.99
CA ARG A 50 2.64 6.22 14.92
C ARG A 50 1.55 7.28 15.12
N ARG A 51 0.98 7.77 14.02
CA ARG A 51 -0.06 8.81 14.07
C ARG A 51 -1.30 8.32 14.82
N LEU A 52 -1.74 7.09 14.56
CA LEU A 52 -2.90 6.49 15.23
C LEU A 52 -2.64 6.29 16.73
N GLU A 53 -1.45 5.88 17.11
CA GLU A 53 -1.07 5.74 18.52
C GLU A 53 -1.00 7.10 19.21
N ARG A 54 -0.35 8.08 18.58
CA ARG A 54 -0.21 9.43 19.15
C ARG A 54 -1.55 10.13 19.34
N SER A 55 -2.52 9.87 18.46
CA SER A 55 -3.87 10.45 18.57
C SER A 55 -4.79 9.71 19.54
N GLY A 56 -4.34 8.61 20.12
CA GLY A 56 -5.14 7.81 21.06
C GLY A 56 -6.14 6.85 20.40
N VAL A 57 -6.15 6.78 19.07
CA VAL A 57 -7.02 5.84 18.34
C VAL A 57 -6.55 4.40 18.51
N LEU A 58 -5.24 4.20 18.62
CA LEU A 58 -4.63 2.87 18.70
C LEU A 58 -3.72 2.79 19.93
N GLY A 59 -3.90 1.75 20.75
CA GLY A 59 -3.03 1.52 21.90
C GLY A 59 -1.60 1.12 21.45
N LEU A 60 -0.62 1.41 22.30
CA LEU A 60 0.79 1.15 22.01
C LEU A 60 1.07 -0.32 21.72
N ASP A 61 0.54 -1.23 22.53
CA ASP A 61 0.77 -2.67 22.36
C ASP A 61 0.19 -3.17 21.03
N ARG A 62 -0.98 -2.67 20.69
CA ARG A 62 -1.63 -3.03 19.43
C ARG A 62 -0.87 -2.46 18.22
N ALA A 63 -0.34 -1.25 18.33
CA ALA A 63 0.49 -0.65 17.29
C ALA A 63 1.78 -1.46 17.06
N ARG A 64 2.43 -1.87 18.14
CA ARG A 64 3.64 -2.71 18.06
C ARG A 64 3.34 -4.08 17.47
N ALA A 65 2.22 -4.69 17.86
CA ALA A 65 1.79 -5.97 17.32
C ALA A 65 1.52 -5.87 15.80
N ALA A 66 0.86 -4.82 15.37
CA ALA A 66 0.60 -4.58 13.95
C ALA A 66 1.90 -4.42 13.16
N LEU A 67 2.86 -3.68 13.70
CA LEU A 67 4.15 -3.51 13.04
C LEU A 67 4.93 -4.84 12.92
N SER A 68 4.89 -5.68 13.97
CA SER A 68 5.50 -7.01 13.93
C SER A 68 4.87 -7.90 12.85
N VAL A 69 3.54 -7.88 12.73
CA VAL A 69 2.85 -8.62 11.67
C VAL A 69 3.24 -8.09 10.30
N TYR A 70 3.31 -6.77 10.15
CA TYR A 70 3.72 -6.16 8.88
C TYR A 70 5.09 -6.66 8.40
N VAL A 71 6.06 -6.71 9.30
CA VAL A 71 7.43 -7.17 8.97
C VAL A 71 7.42 -8.62 8.47
N ASP A 72 6.50 -9.42 8.95
CA ASP A 72 6.38 -10.85 8.58
C ASP A 72 5.48 -11.10 7.37
N LEU A 73 4.81 -10.08 6.83
CA LEU A 73 4.00 -10.27 5.62
C LEU A 73 4.86 -10.68 4.42
N PRO A 74 4.31 -11.51 3.52
CA PRO A 74 5.04 -11.99 2.34
C PRO A 74 5.12 -10.91 1.25
N LEU A 75 5.69 -9.76 1.56
CA LEU A 75 5.83 -8.64 0.66
C LEU A 75 7.21 -8.65 0.00
N SER A 76 7.25 -8.45 -1.31
CA SER A 76 8.48 -8.14 -2.03
C SER A 76 8.68 -6.62 -2.04
N ARG A 77 9.72 -6.17 -1.39
CA ARG A 77 10.08 -4.74 -1.31
C ARG A 77 11.00 -4.41 -2.47
N LEU A 78 10.61 -3.45 -3.29
CA LEU A 78 11.37 -3.08 -4.47
C LEU A 78 11.99 -1.69 -4.31
N PRO A 79 13.23 -1.50 -4.82
CA PRO A 79 13.84 -0.18 -4.82
C PRO A 79 13.00 0.81 -5.63
N HIS A 80 12.80 2.01 -5.07
CA HIS A 80 12.01 3.03 -5.72
C HIS A 80 12.84 4.02 -6.55
N THR A 81 14.17 3.90 -6.53
CA THR A 81 15.05 4.83 -7.25
C THR A 81 14.70 4.94 -8.73
N VAL A 82 14.46 3.81 -9.38
CA VAL A 82 14.11 3.78 -10.81
C VAL A 82 12.72 4.36 -11.10
N LEU A 83 11.89 4.54 -10.07
CA LEU A 83 10.53 5.06 -10.20
C LEU A 83 10.46 6.57 -10.01
N LEU A 84 11.55 7.22 -9.57
CA LEU A 84 11.52 8.62 -9.17
C LEU A 84 11.12 9.56 -10.31
N GLY A 85 11.62 9.31 -11.52
CA GLY A 85 11.26 10.13 -12.66
C GLY A 85 9.77 10.09 -12.99
N ARG A 86 9.18 8.89 -13.01
CA ARG A 86 7.75 8.71 -13.25
C ARG A 86 6.92 9.28 -12.11
N ALA A 87 7.34 9.03 -10.86
CA ALA A 87 6.66 9.57 -9.68
C ALA A 87 6.63 11.10 -9.72
N PHE A 88 7.74 11.74 -10.07
CA PHE A 88 7.79 13.20 -10.22
C PHE A 88 6.87 13.67 -11.34
N GLY A 89 6.77 12.93 -12.42
CA GLY A 89 5.86 13.22 -13.54
C GLY A 89 4.38 13.22 -13.13
N LEU A 90 4.03 12.52 -12.05
CA LEU A 90 2.66 12.44 -11.53
C LEU A 90 2.36 13.50 -10.45
N ARG A 91 3.27 14.43 -10.20
CA ARG A 91 3.21 15.38 -9.07
C ARG A 91 2.01 16.30 -9.04
N ASP A 92 1.39 16.57 -10.18
CA ASP A 92 0.26 17.51 -10.22
C ASP A 92 -1.00 16.97 -9.52
N HIS A 93 -1.11 15.64 -9.39
CA HIS A 93 -2.30 14.98 -8.88
C HIS A 93 -2.03 14.04 -7.70
N PHE A 94 -0.76 13.71 -7.42
CA PHE A 94 -0.40 12.70 -6.43
C PHE A 94 0.77 13.15 -5.57
N THR A 95 0.77 12.73 -4.30
CA THR A 95 1.98 12.81 -3.48
C THR A 95 3.04 11.89 -4.07
N VAL A 96 4.30 12.14 -3.75
CA VAL A 96 5.41 11.30 -4.23
C VAL A 96 5.24 9.85 -3.77
N TYR A 97 4.73 9.64 -2.56
CA TYR A 97 4.52 8.30 -2.02
C TYR A 97 3.44 7.53 -2.79
N ASP A 98 2.29 8.15 -3.05
CA ASP A 98 1.24 7.57 -3.87
C ASP A 98 1.72 7.36 -5.30
N ALA A 99 2.43 8.33 -5.85
CA ALA A 99 2.99 8.25 -7.21
C ALA A 99 3.98 7.10 -7.35
N ALA A 100 4.77 6.80 -6.31
CA ALA A 100 5.69 5.66 -6.33
C ALA A 100 4.93 4.33 -6.44
N CYS A 101 3.82 4.17 -5.73
CA CYS A 101 2.96 2.99 -5.84
C CYS A 101 2.35 2.88 -7.24
N ILE A 102 1.88 3.99 -7.80
CA ILE A 102 1.31 4.03 -9.16
C ILE A 102 2.37 3.66 -10.19
N ALA A 103 3.55 4.25 -10.11
CA ALA A 103 4.65 3.97 -11.02
C ALA A 103 5.10 2.51 -10.94
N LEU A 104 5.15 1.93 -9.75
CA LEU A 104 5.46 0.52 -9.56
C LEU A 104 4.39 -0.36 -10.21
N THR A 105 3.13 -0.04 -10.01
CA THR A 105 2.00 -0.76 -10.60
C THR A 105 2.08 -0.74 -12.12
N GLU A 106 2.35 0.42 -12.72
CA GLU A 106 2.55 0.55 -14.17
C GLU A 106 3.72 -0.31 -14.66
N ALA A 107 4.86 -0.21 -13.98
CA ALA A 107 6.08 -0.92 -14.39
C ALA A 107 5.93 -2.44 -14.34
N MET A 108 5.13 -2.94 -13.39
CA MET A 108 4.96 -4.38 -13.18
C MET A 108 3.72 -4.96 -13.85
N GLY A 109 2.91 -4.13 -14.52
CA GLY A 109 1.64 -4.58 -15.08
C GLY A 109 0.71 -5.17 -14.03
N ALA A 110 0.73 -4.58 -12.82
CA ALA A 110 0.03 -5.08 -11.65
C ALA A 110 -1.32 -4.39 -11.44
N THR A 111 -2.02 -4.80 -10.38
CA THR A 111 -3.20 -4.10 -9.87
C THR A 111 -2.84 -3.43 -8.55
N LEU A 112 -3.23 -2.18 -8.38
CA LEU A 112 -3.02 -1.41 -7.15
C LEU A 112 -4.21 -1.60 -6.21
N TYR A 113 -3.93 -1.90 -4.94
CA TYR A 113 -4.94 -2.02 -3.89
C TYR A 113 -4.79 -0.88 -2.89
N THR A 114 -5.87 -0.18 -2.62
CA THR A 114 -5.88 0.95 -1.68
C THR A 114 -7.14 0.95 -0.81
N ALA A 115 -7.01 1.41 0.42
CA ALA A 115 -8.16 1.72 1.28
C ALA A 115 -8.49 3.22 1.27
N ASN A 116 -7.77 4.00 0.46
CA ASN A 116 -7.96 5.45 0.37
C ASN A 116 -8.86 5.79 -0.82
N HIS A 117 -10.12 6.14 -0.54
CA HIS A 117 -11.08 6.49 -1.57
C HIS A 117 -10.64 7.66 -2.45
N ARG A 118 -10.02 8.68 -1.85
CA ARG A 118 -9.54 9.85 -2.61
C ARG A 118 -8.47 9.46 -3.61
N LEU A 119 -7.56 8.57 -3.22
CA LEU A 119 -6.53 8.05 -4.11
C LEU A 119 -7.16 7.23 -5.24
N ALA A 120 -8.10 6.35 -4.93
CA ALA A 120 -8.80 5.56 -5.96
C ALA A 120 -9.46 6.45 -7.00
N CYS A 121 -10.18 7.48 -6.58
CA CYS A 121 -10.81 8.45 -7.49
C CYS A 121 -9.78 9.19 -8.35
N ALA A 122 -8.67 9.62 -7.77
CA ALA A 122 -7.61 10.32 -8.51
C ALA A 122 -6.92 9.40 -9.53
N VAL A 123 -6.71 8.13 -9.18
CA VAL A 123 -6.14 7.14 -10.10
C VAL A 123 -7.07 6.89 -11.28
N TRP A 124 -8.38 6.74 -11.04
CA TRP A 124 -9.36 6.59 -12.12
C TRP A 124 -9.42 7.80 -13.03
N ALA A 125 -9.26 9.01 -12.48
CA ALA A 125 -9.34 10.25 -13.24
C ALA A 125 -8.09 10.56 -14.07
N HIS A 126 -6.90 10.15 -13.60
CA HIS A 126 -5.63 10.65 -14.13
C HIS A 126 -4.65 9.59 -14.62
N THR A 127 -4.99 8.31 -14.47
CA THR A 127 -4.12 7.21 -14.92
C THR A 127 -4.94 6.10 -15.58
N SER A 128 -4.25 5.14 -16.19
CA SER A 128 -4.85 3.92 -16.72
C SER A 128 -4.54 2.68 -15.88
N VAL A 129 -4.05 2.88 -14.66
CA VAL A 129 -3.72 1.80 -13.73
C VAL A 129 -5.01 1.12 -13.24
N ASP A 130 -5.00 -0.21 -13.21
CA ASP A 130 -6.04 -0.98 -12.55
C ASP A 130 -5.93 -0.81 -11.04
N ILE A 131 -7.01 -0.35 -10.41
CA ILE A 131 -7.04 -0.12 -8.97
C ILE A 131 -8.28 -0.73 -8.36
N VAL A 132 -8.09 -1.33 -7.18
CA VAL A 132 -9.17 -1.89 -6.37
C VAL A 132 -9.19 -1.14 -5.04
N GLU A 133 -10.33 -0.58 -4.73
CA GLU A 133 -10.58 0.03 -3.41
C GLU A 133 -11.06 -1.05 -2.45
N VAL A 134 -10.39 -1.17 -1.32
CA VAL A 134 -10.70 -2.19 -0.30
C VAL A 134 -11.33 -1.61 0.95
#